data_4e51972b45ce75b3ce5ae09103ce4e49
#
_entry.id   4e51972b45ce75b3ce5ae09103ce4e49
#
_cell.length_a   1.000
_cell.length_b   1.000
_cell.length_c   1.000
_cell.angle_alpha   90.00
_cell.angle_beta   90.00
_cell.angle_gamma   90.00
#
_symmetry.space_group_name_H-M   'P 1'
#
loop_
_entity.id
_entity.type
_entity.pdbx_description
1 polymer ?
#
loop_
_entity_poly.entity_id
_entity_poly.type
_entity_poly.pdbx_seq_one_letter_code
_entity_poly.pdbx_strand_id
1 'polypeptide(L)'
;MENKKRTFMEDLKMILKGIGIWQKITPTYVPYLILDSIFTCLKPYFPLYMSAEIVNELVGTCDLQRLLILAVIAVAGSFVLSLLSRFSHGKLEAIYELFYTRHQAYLFNAANHFQYEHLEDPEVALSRTRIHSVMNATSAGLPKVIFLTSDILRKLMNVILSVVLTISLFQVAPGEHSGFFGFVNSPWAALVLVAVVAANSFISVKLATRSISKINGALSELAPTNNMIFSYMEAQGTDMHIFKLNSIFLSEFKKHMMRPKWVQVLESAMTSQATGKHFLNLVMKIVVFIFTAAKAWIGVIGIGNFILYQGTVQKFVDAVSELGSNIGELRDNNQYLEETFAYLEMPNNMYKGTLAVEKRDDIDYEIEFRDVSFKYPRSEEWVLRHVNMKFKIGDKLAIVGENGSGKTTFIKLLCRLYDPTEGKILLNGIDITRYRYDEYMGLFSVAFQDYSLFAFSIAQNVAASENIDEDRVVSCLNRVGLGEKVAGLPNGVHTYIGRDYENDGVDFSGGEQQKIALARALYKDAPFMILDEPTAALDPIAEAEVYARFNDIASDKTSVFISHRLSSCKFCDEIAVFHKGHLVQLGSHDKLVAEKNGKYHELWNAQAQYYTDKTA
;
A
#
# COMPACT_ATOMS: atom_id res chain seq x y z
N MET A 1 -4.88 -17.44 9.37
CA MET A 1 -5.85 -17.57 8.25
C MET A 1 -5.97 -19.03 7.87
N GLU A 2 -7.15 -19.62 8.01
CA GLU A 2 -7.42 -20.98 7.54
C GLU A 2 -7.25 -21.02 6.01
N ASN A 3 -6.50 -22.02 5.55
CA ASN A 3 -6.18 -22.20 4.14
C ASN A 3 -7.44 -22.65 3.38
N LYS A 4 -8.29 -21.70 2.98
CA LYS A 4 -9.50 -21.96 2.20
C LYS A 4 -9.09 -22.67 0.91
N LYS A 5 -9.52 -23.90 0.72
CA LYS A 5 -9.26 -24.66 -0.53
C LYS A 5 -9.99 -23.96 -1.69
N ARG A 6 -9.26 -23.14 -2.43
CA ARG A 6 -9.79 -22.48 -3.64
C ARG A 6 -9.74 -23.42 -4.83
N THR A 7 -10.68 -23.25 -5.73
CA THR A 7 -10.66 -23.93 -7.02
C THR A 7 -9.64 -23.26 -7.96
N PHE A 8 -9.11 -24.00 -8.92
CA PHE A 8 -8.18 -23.46 -9.92
C PHE A 8 -8.77 -22.24 -10.66
N MET A 9 -10.08 -22.25 -10.92
CA MET A 9 -10.76 -21.15 -11.60
C MET A 9 -10.85 -19.88 -10.76
N GLU A 10 -11.02 -20.00 -9.44
CA GLU A 10 -10.97 -18.86 -8.51
C GLU A 10 -9.57 -18.26 -8.44
N ASP A 11 -8.54 -19.12 -8.37
CA ASP A 11 -7.14 -18.67 -8.41
C ASP A 11 -6.84 -17.89 -9.69
N LEU A 12 -7.27 -18.40 -10.84
CA LEU A 12 -7.06 -17.75 -12.13
C LEU A 12 -7.77 -16.38 -12.21
N LYS A 13 -9.01 -16.29 -11.72
CA LYS A 13 -9.74 -15.01 -11.67
C LYS A 13 -9.01 -13.95 -10.84
N MET A 14 -8.43 -14.33 -9.70
CA MET A 14 -7.67 -13.41 -8.86
C MET A 14 -6.40 -12.92 -9.56
N ILE A 15 -5.67 -13.81 -10.22
CA ILE A 15 -4.48 -13.46 -11.00
C ILE A 15 -4.84 -12.50 -12.15
N LEU A 16 -5.90 -12.81 -12.91
CA LEU A 16 -6.37 -11.94 -14.00
C LEU A 16 -6.83 -10.56 -13.49
N LYS A 17 -7.47 -10.49 -12.32
CA LYS A 17 -7.81 -9.23 -11.66
C LYS A 17 -6.55 -8.44 -11.30
N GLY A 18 -5.51 -9.09 -10.77
CA GLY A 18 -4.21 -8.49 -10.50
C GLY A 18 -3.55 -7.92 -11.77
N ILE A 19 -3.55 -8.68 -12.88
CA ILE A 19 -3.05 -8.20 -14.18
C ILE A 19 -3.87 -7.00 -14.67
N GLY A 20 -5.19 -7.00 -14.48
CA GLY A 20 -6.06 -5.88 -14.84
C GLY A 20 -5.76 -4.59 -14.07
N ILE A 21 -5.43 -4.69 -12.78
CA ILE A 21 -4.97 -3.55 -11.99
C ILE A 21 -3.64 -3.04 -12.54
N TRP A 22 -2.72 -3.93 -12.89
CA TRP A 22 -1.46 -3.58 -13.51
C TRP A 22 -1.60 -2.82 -14.82
N GLN A 23 -2.49 -3.29 -15.67
CA GLN A 23 -2.77 -2.61 -16.93
C GLN A 23 -3.31 -1.19 -16.74
N LYS A 24 -4.04 -0.94 -15.63
CA LYS A 24 -4.48 0.41 -15.25
C LYS A 24 -3.32 1.28 -14.77
N ILE A 25 -2.42 0.72 -13.94
CA ILE A 25 -1.26 1.45 -13.39
C ILE A 25 -0.23 1.76 -14.49
N THR A 26 0.00 0.81 -15.42
CA THR A 26 1.00 0.94 -16.49
C THR A 26 0.51 0.31 -17.78
N PRO A 27 -0.20 1.07 -18.65
CA PRO A 27 -0.78 0.53 -19.89
C PRO A 27 0.24 -0.04 -20.88
N THR A 28 1.50 0.39 -20.83
CA THR A 28 2.58 -0.06 -21.72
C THR A 28 3.22 -1.37 -21.30
N TYR A 29 2.87 -1.93 -20.14
CA TYR A 29 3.48 -3.15 -19.61
C TYR A 29 3.30 -4.37 -20.53
N VAL A 30 2.07 -4.69 -20.93
CA VAL A 30 1.76 -5.91 -21.71
C VAL A 30 2.47 -5.94 -23.06
N PRO A 31 2.47 -4.88 -23.88
CA PRO A 31 3.22 -4.84 -25.14
C PRO A 31 4.72 -5.13 -24.96
N TYR A 32 5.38 -4.46 -24.00
CA TYR A 32 6.81 -4.70 -23.77
C TYR A 32 7.10 -6.08 -23.18
N LEU A 33 6.20 -6.64 -22.37
CA LEU A 33 6.27 -8.01 -21.87
C LEU A 33 6.29 -9.02 -22.99
N ILE A 34 5.40 -8.89 -23.99
CA ILE A 34 5.33 -9.78 -25.15
C ILE A 34 6.60 -9.66 -25.98
N LEU A 35 7.04 -8.45 -26.30
CA LEU A 35 8.27 -8.21 -27.06
C LEU A 35 9.50 -8.80 -26.37
N ASP A 36 9.67 -8.52 -25.07
CA ASP A 36 10.78 -9.06 -24.31
C ASP A 36 10.74 -10.60 -24.26
N SER A 37 9.56 -11.19 -24.07
CA SER A 37 9.42 -12.63 -24.04
C SER A 37 9.81 -13.28 -25.38
N ILE A 38 9.43 -12.69 -26.51
CA ILE A 38 9.81 -13.16 -27.85
C ILE A 38 11.33 -13.12 -28.03
N PHE A 39 11.94 -11.96 -27.87
CA PHE A 39 13.36 -11.80 -28.16
C PHE A 39 14.25 -12.54 -27.15
N THR A 40 13.88 -12.54 -25.87
CA THR A 40 14.62 -13.27 -24.83
C THR A 40 14.53 -14.78 -25.04
N CYS A 41 13.41 -15.31 -25.55
CA CYS A 41 13.30 -16.73 -25.88
C CYS A 41 14.07 -17.08 -27.16
N LEU A 42 14.00 -16.30 -28.22
CA LEU A 42 14.68 -16.60 -29.49
C LEU A 42 16.20 -16.51 -29.36
N LYS A 43 16.71 -15.60 -28.54
CA LYS A 43 18.15 -15.34 -28.35
C LYS A 43 19.00 -16.58 -28.09
N PRO A 44 18.67 -17.55 -27.22
CA PRO A 44 19.47 -18.75 -27.01
C PRO A 44 19.25 -19.88 -28.02
N TYR A 45 18.11 -19.89 -28.73
CA TYR A 45 17.81 -20.95 -29.71
C TYR A 45 18.42 -20.67 -31.09
N PHE A 46 18.51 -19.41 -31.48
CA PHE A 46 19.05 -19.04 -32.78
C PHE A 46 20.51 -19.46 -32.96
N PRO A 47 21.44 -19.13 -32.04
CA PRO A 47 22.82 -19.62 -32.16
C PRO A 47 22.92 -21.17 -32.11
N LEU A 48 22.06 -21.80 -31.30
CA LEU A 48 22.02 -23.25 -31.18
C LEU A 48 21.62 -23.92 -32.51
N TYR A 49 20.60 -23.38 -33.16
CA TYR A 49 20.14 -23.82 -34.49
C TYR A 49 21.24 -23.59 -35.56
N MET A 50 21.81 -22.40 -35.61
CA MET A 50 22.88 -22.08 -36.57
C MET A 50 24.11 -22.92 -36.36
N SER A 51 24.47 -23.23 -35.11
CA SER A 51 25.59 -24.14 -34.81
C SER A 51 25.34 -25.56 -35.35
N ALA A 52 24.10 -26.03 -35.23
CA ALA A 52 23.73 -27.32 -35.79
C ALA A 52 23.85 -27.34 -37.33
N GLU A 53 23.39 -26.29 -38.02
CA GLU A 53 23.52 -26.20 -39.49
C GLU A 53 24.99 -26.11 -39.93
N ILE A 54 25.83 -25.34 -39.22
CA ILE A 54 27.27 -25.25 -39.51
C ILE A 54 27.96 -26.62 -39.35
N VAL A 55 27.64 -27.34 -38.25
CA VAL A 55 28.23 -28.68 -38.02
C VAL A 55 27.75 -29.70 -39.05
N ASN A 56 26.48 -29.66 -39.43
CA ASN A 56 25.96 -30.54 -40.47
C ASN A 56 26.63 -30.28 -41.82
N GLU A 57 26.91 -29.01 -42.18
CA GLU A 57 27.62 -28.66 -43.42
C GLU A 57 29.10 -29.09 -43.36
N LEU A 58 29.76 -28.94 -42.19
CA LEU A 58 31.17 -29.40 -42.00
C LEU A 58 31.32 -30.93 -42.18
N VAL A 59 30.32 -31.68 -41.73
CA VAL A 59 30.34 -33.15 -41.83
C VAL A 59 29.85 -33.63 -43.21
N GLY A 60 29.01 -32.81 -43.88
CA GLY A 60 28.41 -33.11 -45.19
C GLY A 60 29.31 -32.70 -46.36
N THR A 61 28.90 -31.67 -47.10
CA THR A 61 29.57 -31.19 -48.34
C THR A 61 30.82 -30.40 -48.12
N CYS A 62 31.03 -29.84 -46.92
CA CYS A 62 32.13 -29.00 -46.53
C CYS A 62 32.40 -27.84 -47.50
N ASP A 63 31.29 -27.21 -48.03
CA ASP A 63 31.37 -26.08 -48.94
C ASP A 63 31.76 -24.83 -48.15
N LEU A 64 32.98 -24.29 -48.42
CA LEU A 64 33.55 -23.12 -47.76
C LEU A 64 32.67 -21.88 -47.94
N GLN A 65 32.05 -21.68 -49.10
CA GLN A 65 31.22 -20.51 -49.38
C GLN A 65 29.95 -20.56 -48.54
N ARG A 66 29.32 -21.70 -48.46
CA ARG A 66 28.10 -21.92 -47.65
C ARG A 66 28.41 -21.81 -46.15
N LEU A 67 29.53 -22.35 -45.69
CA LEU A 67 29.99 -22.22 -44.30
C LEU A 67 30.23 -20.77 -43.89
N LEU A 68 30.86 -19.97 -44.75
CA LEU A 68 31.07 -18.54 -44.49
C LEU A 68 29.73 -17.79 -44.39
N ILE A 69 28.78 -18.08 -45.29
CA ILE A 69 27.44 -17.46 -45.25
C ILE A 69 26.73 -17.84 -43.94
N LEU A 70 26.70 -19.09 -43.55
CA LEU A 70 26.08 -19.55 -42.30
C LEU A 70 26.74 -18.91 -41.07
N ALA A 71 28.07 -18.76 -41.07
CA ALA A 71 28.79 -18.10 -39.98
C ALA A 71 28.42 -16.61 -39.89
N VAL A 72 28.36 -15.91 -41.02
CA VAL A 72 27.94 -14.49 -41.03
C VAL A 72 26.49 -14.33 -40.55
N ILE A 73 25.58 -15.19 -41.00
CA ILE A 73 24.17 -15.17 -40.55
C ILE A 73 24.09 -15.46 -39.04
N ALA A 74 24.85 -16.43 -38.54
CA ALA A 74 24.89 -16.79 -37.12
C ALA A 74 25.34 -15.61 -36.25
N VAL A 75 26.43 -14.92 -36.64
CA VAL A 75 26.96 -13.78 -35.90
C VAL A 75 26.02 -12.56 -35.99
N ALA A 76 25.66 -12.18 -37.22
CA ALA A 76 24.81 -11.00 -37.45
C ALA A 76 23.41 -11.16 -36.81
N GLY A 77 22.78 -12.33 -37.00
CA GLY A 77 21.50 -12.63 -36.40
C GLY A 77 21.52 -12.69 -34.87
N SER A 78 22.57 -13.29 -34.30
CA SER A 78 22.74 -13.29 -32.83
C SER A 78 22.96 -11.89 -32.27
N PHE A 79 23.71 -11.04 -33.00
CA PHE A 79 23.90 -9.66 -32.63
C PHE A 79 22.59 -8.86 -32.65
N VAL A 80 21.83 -8.95 -33.74
CA VAL A 80 20.53 -8.27 -33.87
C VAL A 80 19.56 -8.73 -32.80
N LEU A 81 19.42 -10.05 -32.57
CA LEU A 81 18.55 -10.59 -31.53
C LEU A 81 19.00 -10.14 -30.13
N SER A 82 20.31 -10.04 -29.90
CA SER A 82 20.83 -9.53 -28.61
C SER A 82 20.50 -8.07 -28.40
N LEU A 83 20.59 -7.23 -29.44
CA LEU A 83 20.19 -5.83 -29.37
C LEU A 83 18.69 -5.67 -29.08
N LEU A 84 17.84 -6.39 -29.82
CA LEU A 84 16.39 -6.34 -29.66
C LEU A 84 15.97 -6.84 -28.26
N SER A 85 16.58 -7.94 -27.81
CA SER A 85 16.35 -8.47 -26.45
C SER A 85 16.80 -7.47 -25.38
N ARG A 86 17.96 -6.82 -25.56
CA ARG A 86 18.46 -5.83 -24.59
C ARG A 86 17.57 -4.57 -24.55
N PHE A 87 17.13 -4.13 -25.71
CA PHE A 87 16.22 -2.98 -25.80
C PHE A 87 14.87 -3.25 -25.12
N SER A 88 14.23 -4.37 -25.46
CA SER A 88 12.93 -4.75 -24.86
C SER A 88 13.05 -4.99 -23.36
N HIS A 89 14.12 -5.66 -22.93
CA HIS A 89 14.40 -5.91 -21.50
C HIS A 89 14.63 -4.61 -20.73
N GLY A 90 15.44 -3.69 -21.26
CA GLY A 90 15.66 -2.39 -20.60
C GLY A 90 14.40 -1.55 -20.46
N LYS A 91 13.47 -1.60 -21.42
CA LYS A 91 12.15 -0.95 -21.27
C LYS A 91 11.29 -1.60 -20.21
N LEU A 92 11.29 -2.93 -20.14
CA LEU A 92 10.54 -3.66 -19.11
C LEU A 92 11.14 -3.46 -17.72
N GLU A 93 12.46 -3.43 -17.60
CA GLU A 93 13.18 -3.16 -16.35
C GLU A 93 12.87 -1.75 -15.82
N ALA A 94 12.85 -0.73 -16.70
CA ALA A 94 12.44 0.61 -16.32
C ALA A 94 10.97 0.67 -15.81
N ILE A 95 10.08 -0.15 -16.36
CA ILE A 95 8.71 -0.30 -15.85
C ILE A 95 8.73 -0.94 -14.45
N TYR A 96 9.59 -1.93 -14.20
CA TYR A 96 9.71 -2.59 -12.90
C TYR A 96 10.28 -1.64 -11.82
N GLU A 97 11.25 -0.80 -12.15
CA GLU A 97 11.81 0.17 -11.21
C GLU A 97 10.76 1.21 -10.77
N LEU A 98 9.97 1.71 -11.72
CA LEU A 98 8.88 2.64 -11.41
C LEU A 98 7.69 1.98 -10.71
N PHE A 99 7.69 0.67 -10.66
CA PHE A 99 6.58 -0.11 -10.16
C PHE A 99 6.23 0.19 -8.71
N TYR A 100 7.21 0.10 -7.82
CA TYR A 100 6.95 0.30 -6.38
C TYR A 100 6.35 1.65 -6.08
N THR A 101 6.87 2.71 -6.71
CA THR A 101 6.36 4.06 -6.54
C THR A 101 4.91 4.19 -7.03
N ARG A 102 4.61 3.67 -8.22
CA ARG A 102 3.26 3.71 -8.80
C ARG A 102 2.26 2.86 -8.03
N HIS A 103 2.68 1.72 -7.54
CA HIS A 103 1.84 0.85 -6.72
C HIS A 103 1.52 1.49 -5.37
N GLN A 104 2.52 2.09 -4.70
CA GLN A 104 2.29 2.83 -3.47
C GLN A 104 1.33 4.00 -3.69
N ALA A 105 1.52 4.78 -4.76
CA ALA A 105 0.61 5.85 -5.14
C ALA A 105 -0.82 5.32 -5.40
N TYR A 106 -0.96 4.15 -6.02
CA TYR A 106 -2.26 3.53 -6.26
C TYR A 106 -2.95 3.12 -4.96
N LEU A 107 -2.24 2.51 -4.00
CA LEU A 107 -2.77 2.16 -2.68
C LEU A 107 -3.12 3.42 -1.86
N PHE A 108 -2.28 4.45 -1.92
CA PHE A 108 -2.53 5.72 -1.25
C PHE A 108 -3.78 6.42 -1.81
N ASN A 109 -3.92 6.45 -3.13
CA ASN A 109 -5.09 7.03 -3.77
C ASN A 109 -6.38 6.27 -3.40
N ALA A 110 -6.32 4.94 -3.26
CA ALA A 110 -7.46 4.17 -2.76
C ALA A 110 -7.83 4.55 -1.31
N ALA A 111 -6.83 4.71 -0.44
CA ALA A 111 -7.05 5.12 0.94
C ALA A 111 -7.71 6.51 1.07
N ASN A 112 -7.41 7.44 0.16
CA ASN A 112 -8.04 8.76 0.13
C ASN A 112 -9.56 8.73 -0.14
N HIS A 113 -10.06 7.61 -0.67
CA HIS A 113 -11.49 7.40 -0.94
C HIS A 113 -12.18 6.60 0.16
N PHE A 114 -11.48 6.21 1.22
CA PHE A 114 -12.09 5.49 2.33
C PHE A 114 -12.96 6.43 3.17
N GLN A 115 -14.01 5.87 3.74
CA GLN A 115 -14.74 6.60 4.79
C GLN A 115 -13.85 6.69 6.04
N TYR A 116 -14.06 7.74 6.83
CA TYR A 116 -13.23 8.05 7.99
C TYR A 116 -13.15 6.90 9.01
N GLU A 117 -14.24 6.18 9.21
CA GLU A 117 -14.31 4.97 10.04
C GLU A 117 -13.23 3.94 9.70
N HIS A 118 -12.97 3.71 8.40
CA HIS A 118 -11.93 2.77 7.96
C HIS A 118 -10.52 3.31 8.21
N LEU A 119 -10.32 4.62 8.17
CA LEU A 119 -9.01 5.23 8.45
C LEU A 119 -8.62 5.12 9.92
N GLU A 120 -9.60 5.20 10.83
CA GLU A 120 -9.38 5.02 12.28
C GLU A 120 -9.40 3.55 12.72
N ASP A 121 -9.83 2.60 11.87
CA ASP A 121 -9.91 1.17 12.22
C ASP A 121 -8.51 0.55 12.37
N PRO A 122 -8.13 0.07 13.57
CA PRO A 122 -6.84 -0.57 13.79
C PRO A 122 -6.59 -1.80 12.91
N GLU A 123 -7.64 -2.54 12.51
CA GLU A 123 -7.48 -3.70 11.62
C GLU A 123 -7.16 -3.27 10.20
N VAL A 124 -7.75 -2.17 9.71
CA VAL A 124 -7.41 -1.60 8.41
C VAL A 124 -5.99 -1.06 8.40
N ALA A 125 -5.57 -0.36 9.47
CA ALA A 125 -4.19 0.08 9.65
C ALA A 125 -3.22 -1.11 9.69
N LEU A 126 -3.56 -2.18 10.39
CA LEU A 126 -2.77 -3.41 10.46
C LEU A 126 -2.70 -4.11 9.09
N SER A 127 -3.83 -4.18 8.34
CA SER A 127 -3.86 -4.74 7.00
C SER A 127 -2.96 -3.96 6.05
N ARG A 128 -3.02 -2.63 6.07
CA ARG A 128 -2.12 -1.76 5.29
C ARG A 128 -0.65 -2.03 5.62
N THR A 129 -0.31 -2.07 6.91
CA THR A 129 1.05 -2.36 7.37
C THR A 129 1.51 -3.75 6.92
N ARG A 130 0.62 -4.75 6.98
CA ARG A 130 0.91 -6.11 6.54
C ARG A 130 1.13 -6.19 5.03
N ILE A 131 0.25 -5.58 4.22
CA ILE A 131 0.43 -5.50 2.75
C ILE A 131 1.80 -4.90 2.43
N HIS A 132 2.15 -3.79 3.07
CA HIS A 132 3.42 -3.10 2.84
C HIS A 132 4.64 -3.93 3.29
N SER A 133 4.61 -4.52 4.48
CA SER A 133 5.74 -5.29 5.02
C SER A 133 5.97 -6.60 4.27
N VAL A 134 4.90 -7.30 3.89
CA VAL A 134 4.99 -8.53 3.08
C VAL A 134 5.49 -8.21 1.68
N MET A 135 5.02 -7.14 1.07
CA MET A 135 5.49 -6.67 -0.23
C MET A 135 7.00 -6.37 -0.19
N ASN A 136 7.48 -5.64 0.81
CA ASN A 136 8.89 -5.28 0.94
C ASN A 136 9.79 -6.49 1.24
N ALA A 137 9.31 -7.44 2.06
CA ALA A 137 10.11 -8.60 2.45
C ALA A 137 10.16 -9.70 1.38
N THR A 138 9.08 -9.91 0.62
CA THR A 138 8.92 -11.08 -0.26
C THR A 138 8.46 -10.74 -1.68
N SER A 139 8.25 -9.46 -1.98
CA SER A 139 7.59 -8.99 -3.21
C SER A 139 6.20 -9.62 -3.44
N ALA A 140 5.56 -10.20 -2.41
CA ALA A 140 4.25 -10.83 -2.54
C ALA A 140 3.12 -9.81 -2.78
N GLY A 141 1.96 -10.31 -3.19
CA GLY A 141 0.84 -9.49 -3.60
C GLY A 141 0.90 -9.12 -5.10
N LEU A 142 0.54 -7.90 -5.44
CA LEU A 142 0.54 -7.40 -6.83
C LEU A 142 1.92 -7.43 -7.50
N PRO A 143 3.05 -7.10 -6.83
CA PRO A 143 4.38 -7.20 -7.45
C PRO A 143 4.68 -8.59 -8.00
N LYS A 144 4.40 -9.61 -7.22
CA LYS A 144 4.67 -11.01 -7.60
C LYS A 144 3.90 -11.44 -8.83
N VAL A 145 2.67 -10.94 -9.02
CA VAL A 145 1.87 -11.22 -10.21
C VAL A 145 2.61 -10.79 -11.48
N ILE A 146 3.22 -9.60 -11.47
CA ILE A 146 3.92 -9.06 -12.64
C ILE A 146 5.16 -9.88 -12.98
N PHE A 147 5.99 -10.19 -11.98
CA PHE A 147 7.22 -10.97 -12.18
C PHE A 147 6.94 -12.38 -12.66
N LEU A 148 6.02 -13.09 -12.00
CA LEU A 148 5.72 -14.47 -12.34
C LEU A 148 4.95 -14.60 -13.66
N THR A 149 4.08 -13.64 -14.00
CA THR A 149 3.39 -13.63 -15.30
C THR A 149 4.39 -13.47 -16.44
N SER A 150 5.39 -12.60 -16.28
CA SER A 150 6.48 -12.43 -17.25
C SER A 150 7.25 -13.73 -17.44
N ASP A 151 7.60 -14.38 -16.35
CA ASP A 151 8.38 -15.62 -16.41
C ASP A 151 7.55 -16.78 -16.98
N ILE A 152 6.30 -16.92 -16.59
CA ILE A 152 5.37 -17.91 -17.15
C ILE A 152 5.26 -17.76 -18.68
N LEU A 153 5.10 -16.53 -19.18
CA LEU A 153 5.01 -16.30 -20.62
C LEU A 153 6.29 -16.73 -21.35
N ARG A 154 7.47 -16.36 -20.80
CA ARG A 154 8.76 -16.79 -21.36
C ARG A 154 8.90 -18.33 -21.34
N LYS A 155 8.51 -18.99 -20.24
CA LYS A 155 8.60 -20.47 -20.14
C LYS A 155 7.63 -21.17 -21.10
N LEU A 156 6.41 -20.66 -21.27
CA LEU A 156 5.46 -21.16 -22.27
C LEU A 156 6.06 -21.09 -23.68
N MET A 157 6.64 -19.95 -24.04
CA MET A 157 7.31 -19.80 -25.34
C MET A 157 8.49 -20.75 -25.49
N ASN A 158 9.29 -20.94 -24.43
CA ASN A 158 10.39 -21.92 -24.44
C ASN A 158 9.88 -23.35 -24.66
N VAL A 159 8.76 -23.74 -24.04
CA VAL A 159 8.14 -25.06 -24.26
C VAL A 159 7.74 -25.22 -25.73
N ILE A 160 7.01 -24.23 -26.28
CA ILE A 160 6.56 -24.27 -27.68
C ILE A 160 7.75 -24.37 -28.63
N LEU A 161 8.74 -23.51 -28.46
CA LEU A 161 9.91 -23.46 -29.33
C LEU A 161 10.76 -24.75 -29.24
N SER A 162 10.91 -25.29 -28.03
CA SER A 162 11.61 -26.58 -27.83
C SER A 162 10.86 -27.73 -28.53
N VAL A 163 9.55 -27.82 -28.44
CA VAL A 163 8.75 -28.84 -29.11
C VAL A 163 8.92 -28.73 -30.62
N VAL A 164 8.79 -27.53 -31.20
CA VAL A 164 8.96 -27.30 -32.64
C VAL A 164 10.33 -27.75 -33.12
N LEU A 165 11.39 -27.41 -32.40
CA LEU A 165 12.78 -27.72 -32.77
C LEU A 165 13.13 -29.20 -32.57
N THR A 166 12.43 -29.94 -31.71
CA THR A 166 12.73 -31.34 -31.40
C THR A 166 11.83 -32.33 -32.08
N ILE A 167 10.85 -31.89 -32.90
CA ILE A 167 9.85 -32.76 -33.52
C ILE A 167 10.51 -33.83 -34.41
N SER A 168 11.59 -33.48 -35.11
CA SER A 168 12.33 -34.39 -35.99
C SER A 168 13.16 -35.44 -35.25
N LEU A 169 13.41 -35.26 -33.92
CA LEU A 169 14.02 -36.29 -33.10
C LEU A 169 13.23 -37.60 -33.03
N PHE A 170 11.91 -37.49 -33.22
CA PHE A 170 11.00 -38.63 -33.12
C PHE A 170 10.75 -39.34 -34.44
N GLN A 171 11.47 -38.97 -35.52
CA GLN A 171 11.44 -39.71 -36.79
C GLN A 171 12.01 -41.11 -36.62
N VAL A 172 11.49 -42.07 -37.41
CA VAL A 172 11.93 -43.45 -37.43
C VAL A 172 12.74 -43.69 -38.71
N ALA A 173 13.95 -44.22 -38.58
CA ALA A 173 14.77 -44.57 -39.76
C ALA A 173 14.21 -45.82 -40.46
N PRO A 174 14.26 -45.86 -41.78
CA PRO A 174 13.99 -47.10 -42.53
C PRO A 174 15.16 -48.07 -42.31
N GLY A 175 14.83 -49.33 -42.00
CA GLY A 175 15.81 -50.39 -41.82
C GLY A 175 15.54 -51.26 -40.58
N GLU A 176 16.00 -52.52 -40.61
CA GLU A 176 15.92 -53.43 -39.48
C GLU A 176 17.08 -53.21 -38.54
N HIS A 177 16.78 -52.65 -37.36
CA HIS A 177 17.74 -52.51 -36.26
C HIS A 177 17.34 -53.48 -35.13
N SER A 178 18.27 -54.26 -34.62
CA SER A 178 18.04 -55.23 -33.55
C SER A 178 18.49 -54.73 -32.17
N GLY A 179 17.94 -55.28 -31.09
CA GLY A 179 18.33 -54.98 -29.71
C GLY A 179 18.04 -53.54 -29.28
N PHE A 180 18.95 -52.91 -28.54
CA PHE A 180 18.84 -51.56 -28.02
C PHE A 180 18.55 -50.51 -29.12
N PHE A 181 19.23 -50.58 -30.24
CA PHE A 181 19.06 -49.62 -31.33
C PHE A 181 17.70 -49.77 -32.02
N GLY A 182 17.18 -51.02 -32.15
CA GLY A 182 15.82 -51.25 -32.62
C GLY A 182 14.79 -50.63 -31.69
N PHE A 183 14.97 -50.76 -30.38
CA PHE A 183 14.11 -50.10 -29.41
C PHE A 183 14.15 -48.56 -29.54
N VAL A 184 15.36 -47.96 -29.59
CA VAL A 184 15.52 -46.49 -29.72
C VAL A 184 14.88 -45.95 -31.01
N ASN A 185 14.87 -46.77 -32.11
CA ASN A 185 14.22 -46.39 -33.36
C ASN A 185 12.70 -46.65 -33.41
N SER A 186 12.12 -47.16 -32.35
CA SER A 186 10.69 -47.45 -32.28
C SER A 186 9.88 -46.26 -31.74
N PRO A 187 8.59 -46.15 -32.06
CA PRO A 187 7.70 -45.17 -31.43
C PRO A 187 7.59 -45.32 -29.91
N TRP A 188 7.82 -46.53 -29.38
CA TRP A 188 7.81 -46.81 -27.95
C TRP A 188 8.93 -46.07 -27.18
N ALA A 189 10.10 -45.95 -27.79
CA ALA A 189 11.19 -45.21 -27.17
C ALA A 189 10.87 -43.70 -27.04
N ALA A 190 10.16 -43.14 -28.02
CA ALA A 190 9.65 -41.77 -27.95
C ALA A 190 8.67 -41.60 -26.78
N LEU A 191 7.74 -42.54 -26.60
CA LEU A 191 6.77 -42.54 -25.49
C LEU A 191 7.49 -42.67 -24.13
N VAL A 192 8.49 -43.52 -24.02
CA VAL A 192 9.32 -43.69 -22.82
C VAL A 192 10.06 -42.38 -22.49
N LEU A 193 10.67 -41.74 -23.49
CA LEU A 193 11.34 -40.43 -23.27
C LEU A 193 10.38 -39.38 -22.77
N VAL A 194 9.21 -39.25 -23.38
CA VAL A 194 8.16 -38.31 -22.95
C VAL A 194 7.70 -38.62 -21.52
N ALA A 195 7.51 -39.91 -21.19
CA ALA A 195 7.13 -40.33 -19.85
C ALA A 195 8.21 -39.99 -18.79
N VAL A 196 9.49 -40.20 -19.13
CA VAL A 196 10.62 -39.83 -18.25
C VAL A 196 10.70 -38.32 -18.05
N VAL A 197 10.53 -37.54 -19.13
CA VAL A 197 10.48 -36.06 -19.04
C VAL A 197 9.31 -35.61 -18.17
N ALA A 198 8.11 -36.18 -18.36
CA ALA A 198 6.94 -35.85 -17.54
C ALA A 198 7.14 -36.21 -16.06
N ALA A 199 7.70 -37.39 -15.77
CA ALA A 199 8.00 -37.82 -14.40
C ALA A 199 9.03 -36.89 -13.74
N ASN A 200 10.12 -36.57 -14.44
CA ASN A 200 11.14 -35.63 -13.97
C ASN A 200 10.55 -34.23 -13.67
N SER A 201 9.75 -33.70 -14.58
CA SER A 201 9.06 -32.42 -14.42
C SER A 201 8.11 -32.44 -13.22
N PHE A 202 7.32 -33.49 -13.07
CA PHE A 202 6.40 -33.64 -11.93
C PHE A 202 7.14 -33.68 -10.58
N ILE A 203 8.23 -34.46 -10.50
CA ILE A 203 9.06 -34.53 -9.28
C ILE A 203 9.69 -33.16 -8.98
N SER A 204 10.23 -32.50 -10.00
CA SER A 204 10.85 -31.16 -9.86
C SER A 204 9.85 -30.12 -9.36
N VAL A 205 8.64 -30.07 -9.94
CA VAL A 205 7.57 -29.17 -9.48
C VAL A 205 7.19 -29.46 -8.03
N LYS A 206 7.00 -30.73 -7.67
CA LYS A 206 6.63 -31.12 -6.30
C LYS A 206 7.72 -30.76 -5.28
N LEU A 207 8.98 -30.89 -5.66
CA LEU A 207 10.13 -30.49 -4.83
C LEU A 207 10.17 -28.97 -4.65
N ALA A 208 10.04 -28.20 -5.75
CA ALA A 208 10.08 -26.75 -5.75
C ALA A 208 8.93 -26.15 -4.93
N THR A 209 7.69 -26.58 -5.17
CA THR A 209 6.52 -26.05 -4.44
C THR A 209 6.61 -26.34 -2.94
N ARG A 210 7.08 -27.52 -2.52
CA ARG A 210 7.28 -27.80 -1.11
C ARG A 210 8.34 -26.92 -0.45
N SER A 211 9.44 -26.65 -1.16
CA SER A 211 10.52 -25.81 -0.64
C SER A 211 10.07 -24.34 -0.58
N ILE A 212 9.42 -23.82 -1.61
CA ILE A 212 8.91 -22.44 -1.66
C ILE A 212 7.89 -22.20 -0.55
N SER A 213 6.96 -23.13 -0.32
CA SER A 213 5.98 -23.02 0.78
C SER A 213 6.65 -22.93 2.16
N LYS A 214 7.73 -23.72 2.39
CA LYS A 214 8.51 -23.63 3.63
C LYS A 214 9.24 -22.30 3.76
N ILE A 215 9.85 -21.81 2.66
CA ILE A 215 10.56 -20.53 2.62
C ILE A 215 9.59 -19.37 2.89
N ASN A 216 8.44 -19.34 2.21
CA ASN A 216 7.43 -18.30 2.40
C ASN A 216 6.87 -18.33 3.83
N GLY A 217 6.62 -19.51 4.41
CA GLY A 217 6.22 -19.65 5.79
C GLY A 217 7.26 -19.07 6.76
N ALA A 218 8.53 -19.40 6.57
CA ALA A 218 9.63 -18.88 7.38
C ALA A 218 9.78 -17.35 7.23
N LEU A 219 9.66 -16.81 6.02
CA LEU A 219 9.74 -15.37 5.76
C LEU A 219 8.54 -14.59 6.34
N SER A 220 7.34 -15.16 6.31
CA SER A 220 6.15 -14.52 6.89
C SER A 220 6.23 -14.39 8.41
N GLU A 221 6.93 -15.29 9.10
CA GLU A 221 7.22 -15.17 10.54
C GLU A 221 8.16 -13.99 10.87
N LEU A 222 8.93 -13.50 9.90
CA LEU A 222 9.83 -12.35 10.08
C LEU A 222 9.15 -11.00 9.93
N ALA A 223 8.03 -10.90 9.24
CA ALA A 223 7.39 -9.63 8.95
C ALA A 223 7.11 -8.78 10.22
N PRO A 224 6.60 -9.35 11.34
CA PRO A 224 6.44 -8.59 12.59
C PRO A 224 7.77 -8.09 13.17
N THR A 225 8.85 -8.87 13.02
CA THR A 225 10.19 -8.52 13.53
C THR A 225 10.79 -7.37 12.74
N ASN A 226 10.60 -7.36 11.41
CA ASN A 226 11.04 -6.24 10.59
C ASN A 226 10.31 -4.94 10.97
N ASN A 227 9.00 -5.00 11.21
CA ASN A 227 8.24 -3.84 11.67
C ASN A 227 8.74 -3.32 13.03
N MET A 228 9.08 -4.23 13.95
CA MET A 228 9.69 -3.86 15.24
C MET A 228 11.04 -3.14 15.04
N ILE A 229 11.88 -3.59 14.09
CA ILE A 229 13.16 -2.94 13.79
C ILE A 229 12.92 -1.53 13.25
N PHE A 230 11.99 -1.36 12.29
CA PHE A 230 11.69 -0.05 11.72
C PHE A 230 11.13 0.89 12.77
N SER A 231 10.19 0.47 13.60
CA SER A 231 9.66 1.30 14.70
C SER A 231 10.73 1.70 15.73
N TYR A 232 11.72 0.83 15.96
CA TYR A 232 12.86 1.15 16.81
C TYR A 232 13.79 2.20 16.17
N MET A 233 14.02 2.10 14.86
CA MET A 233 14.86 3.08 14.14
C MET A 233 14.19 4.45 14.05
N GLU A 234 12.86 4.50 14.03
CA GLU A 234 12.05 5.73 14.03
C GLU A 234 11.88 6.32 15.43
N ALA A 235 12.12 5.53 16.50
CA ALA A 235 11.96 5.99 17.86
C ALA A 235 12.98 7.10 18.19
N GLN A 236 12.49 8.17 18.82
CA GLN A 236 13.35 9.29 19.25
C GLN A 236 14.34 8.85 20.32
N GLY A 237 15.61 9.22 20.13
CA GLY A 237 16.73 8.72 20.91
C GLY A 237 16.74 9.07 22.41
N THR A 238 15.93 10.04 22.87
CA THR A 238 15.93 10.52 24.26
C THR A 238 15.52 9.43 25.25
N ASP A 239 14.38 8.80 25.05
CA ASP A 239 13.90 7.73 25.94
C ASP A 239 14.80 6.50 25.89
N MET A 240 15.34 6.18 24.70
CA MET A 240 16.28 5.08 24.52
C MET A 240 17.54 5.28 25.34
N HIS A 241 18.05 6.50 25.45
CA HIS A 241 19.24 6.84 26.22
C HIS A 241 18.96 6.85 27.72
N ILE A 242 17.88 7.52 28.16
CA ILE A 242 17.50 7.64 29.57
C ILE A 242 17.18 6.28 30.17
N PHE A 243 16.37 5.49 29.48
CA PHE A 243 15.91 4.18 29.99
C PHE A 243 16.79 3.00 29.54
N LYS A 244 17.90 3.24 28.82
CA LYS A 244 18.83 2.20 28.32
C LYS A 244 18.14 1.06 27.59
N LEU A 245 17.14 1.38 26.74
CA LEU A 245 16.29 0.41 26.05
C LEU A 245 17.04 -0.44 25.02
N ASN A 246 18.27 -0.05 24.62
CA ASN A 246 19.11 -0.78 23.66
C ASN A 246 19.31 -2.25 24.05
N SER A 247 19.46 -2.56 25.34
CA SER A 247 19.68 -3.94 25.81
C SER A 247 18.43 -4.80 25.63
N ILE A 248 17.26 -4.23 25.89
CA ILE A 248 15.96 -4.91 25.73
C ILE A 248 15.73 -5.16 24.23
N PHE A 249 15.93 -4.14 23.40
CA PHE A 249 15.82 -4.28 21.96
C PHE A 249 16.74 -5.36 21.39
N LEU A 250 18.01 -5.34 21.76
CA LEU A 250 19.00 -6.32 21.30
C LEU A 250 18.63 -7.76 21.74
N SER A 251 18.06 -7.91 22.94
CA SER A 251 17.59 -9.19 23.44
C SER A 251 16.39 -9.72 22.64
N GLU A 252 15.40 -8.89 22.38
CA GLU A 252 14.23 -9.25 21.57
C GLU A 252 14.60 -9.49 20.09
N PHE A 253 15.49 -8.66 19.53
CA PHE A 253 16.04 -8.88 18.18
C PHE A 253 16.73 -10.23 18.08
N LYS A 254 17.63 -10.57 19.02
CA LYS A 254 18.30 -11.88 19.02
C LYS A 254 17.32 -13.04 19.19
N LYS A 255 16.31 -12.87 20.03
CA LYS A 255 15.29 -13.88 20.27
C LYS A 255 14.43 -14.16 19.03
N HIS A 256 14.15 -13.17 18.22
CA HIS A 256 13.29 -13.28 17.05
C HIS A 256 14.06 -13.55 15.76
N MET A 257 15.19 -12.86 15.51
CA MET A 257 15.96 -12.99 14.28
C MET A 257 16.96 -14.15 14.28
N MET A 258 17.55 -14.48 15.45
CA MET A 258 18.54 -15.55 15.55
C MET A 258 17.94 -16.88 16.05
N ARG A 259 16.67 -17.14 15.78
CA ARG A 259 16.07 -18.44 16.14
C ARG A 259 16.70 -19.54 15.31
N PRO A 260 17.44 -20.50 15.91
CA PRO A 260 18.11 -21.57 15.18
C PRO A 260 17.16 -22.36 14.27
N LYS A 261 15.93 -22.58 14.71
CA LYS A 261 14.89 -23.32 13.96
C LYS A 261 14.54 -22.64 12.62
N TRP A 262 14.39 -21.32 12.61
CA TRP A 262 14.03 -20.59 11.41
C TRP A 262 15.14 -20.64 10.34
N VAL A 263 16.39 -20.36 10.74
CA VAL A 263 17.56 -20.43 9.86
C VAL A 263 17.71 -21.85 9.30
N GLN A 264 17.57 -22.88 10.14
CA GLN A 264 17.64 -24.28 9.72
C GLN A 264 16.54 -24.66 8.72
N VAL A 265 15.31 -24.16 8.91
CA VAL A 265 14.20 -24.40 7.96
C VAL A 265 14.52 -23.76 6.61
N LEU A 266 14.98 -22.51 6.60
CA LEU A 266 15.34 -21.80 5.39
C LEU A 266 16.51 -22.50 4.66
N GLU A 267 17.61 -22.79 5.38
CA GLU A 267 18.78 -23.47 4.84
C GLU A 267 18.43 -24.85 4.29
N SER A 268 17.69 -25.67 5.05
CA SER A 268 17.29 -27.00 4.61
C SER A 268 16.37 -26.98 3.38
N ALA A 269 15.45 -26.01 3.32
CA ALA A 269 14.54 -25.87 2.19
C ALA A 269 15.30 -25.44 0.92
N MET A 270 16.18 -24.44 1.02
CA MET A 270 16.99 -23.96 -0.11
C MET A 270 17.97 -25.03 -0.59
N THR A 271 18.68 -25.70 0.32
CA THR A 271 19.63 -26.76 -0.02
C THR A 271 18.93 -27.96 -0.65
N SER A 272 17.81 -28.42 -0.08
CA SER A 272 17.03 -29.53 -0.63
C SER A 272 16.50 -29.23 -2.04
N GLN A 273 16.05 -28.00 -2.29
CA GLN A 273 15.60 -27.57 -3.61
C GLN A 273 16.75 -27.55 -4.62
N ALA A 274 17.88 -26.95 -4.26
CA ALA A 274 19.04 -26.85 -5.14
C ALA A 274 19.61 -28.22 -5.48
N THR A 275 19.94 -29.04 -4.48
CA THR A 275 20.52 -30.37 -4.67
C THR A 275 19.58 -31.31 -5.42
N GLY A 276 18.30 -31.33 -5.07
CA GLY A 276 17.29 -32.15 -5.75
C GLY A 276 17.11 -31.77 -7.22
N LYS A 277 17.04 -30.48 -7.53
CA LYS A 277 16.94 -29.97 -8.92
C LYS A 277 18.19 -30.34 -9.72
N HIS A 278 19.39 -30.17 -9.16
CA HIS A 278 20.63 -30.52 -9.83
C HIS A 278 20.74 -32.01 -10.13
N PHE A 279 20.36 -32.87 -9.17
CA PHE A 279 20.37 -34.32 -9.37
C PHE A 279 19.39 -34.73 -10.50
N LEU A 280 18.18 -34.25 -10.47
CA LEU A 280 17.17 -34.54 -11.49
C LEU A 280 17.60 -34.05 -12.87
N ASN A 281 18.22 -32.88 -12.97
CA ASN A 281 18.77 -32.35 -14.22
C ASN A 281 19.92 -33.17 -14.73
N LEU A 282 20.81 -33.69 -13.87
CA LEU A 282 21.91 -34.58 -14.26
C LEU A 282 21.37 -35.90 -14.87
N VAL A 283 20.40 -36.54 -14.19
CA VAL A 283 19.77 -37.75 -14.69
C VAL A 283 19.14 -37.50 -16.06
N MET A 284 18.40 -36.39 -16.22
CA MET A 284 17.80 -36.03 -17.51
C MET A 284 18.83 -35.81 -18.60
N LYS A 285 19.94 -35.12 -18.33
CA LYS A 285 21.02 -34.91 -19.28
C LYS A 285 21.57 -36.24 -19.78
N ILE A 286 21.81 -37.20 -18.87
CA ILE A 286 22.32 -38.53 -19.22
C ILE A 286 21.32 -39.26 -20.11
N VAL A 287 20.02 -39.28 -19.76
CA VAL A 287 18.99 -39.97 -20.56
C VAL A 287 18.89 -39.37 -21.97
N VAL A 288 18.81 -38.04 -22.07
CA VAL A 288 18.72 -37.33 -23.36
C VAL A 288 19.99 -37.55 -24.18
N PHE A 289 21.17 -37.53 -23.55
CA PHE A 289 22.44 -37.79 -24.23
C PHE A 289 22.48 -39.17 -24.83
N ILE A 290 22.17 -40.23 -24.06
CA ILE A 290 22.13 -41.61 -24.55
C ILE A 290 21.14 -41.77 -25.69
N PHE A 291 19.94 -41.23 -25.56
CA PHE A 291 18.89 -41.34 -26.56
C PHE A 291 19.27 -40.64 -27.89
N THR A 292 19.74 -39.39 -27.80
CA THR A 292 20.14 -38.62 -28.99
C THR A 292 21.42 -39.17 -29.65
N ALA A 293 22.39 -39.65 -28.86
CA ALA A 293 23.59 -40.30 -29.38
C ALA A 293 23.24 -41.61 -30.15
N ALA A 294 22.35 -42.41 -29.59
CA ALA A 294 21.88 -43.62 -30.28
C ALA A 294 21.15 -43.31 -31.59
N LYS A 295 20.31 -42.25 -31.63
CA LYS A 295 19.65 -41.78 -32.86
C LYS A 295 20.63 -41.25 -33.90
N ALA A 296 21.67 -40.54 -33.47
CA ALA A 296 22.75 -40.08 -34.35
C ALA A 296 23.57 -41.25 -34.91
N TRP A 297 23.86 -42.26 -34.08
CA TRP A 297 24.57 -43.47 -34.51
C TRP A 297 23.84 -44.26 -35.57
N ILE A 298 22.49 -44.37 -35.49
CA ILE A 298 21.63 -45.02 -36.47
C ILE A 298 21.51 -44.19 -37.77
N GLY A 299 21.96 -42.93 -37.78
CA GLY A 299 21.87 -42.04 -38.92
C GLY A 299 20.50 -41.37 -39.10
N VAL A 300 19.62 -41.44 -38.08
CA VAL A 300 18.30 -40.74 -38.10
C VAL A 300 18.46 -39.23 -38.06
N ILE A 301 19.46 -38.79 -37.33
CA ILE A 301 19.79 -37.38 -37.13
C ILE A 301 21.25 -37.09 -37.46
N GLY A 302 21.52 -35.92 -38.04
CA GLY A 302 22.88 -35.44 -38.26
C GLY A 302 23.61 -35.09 -36.96
N ILE A 303 24.94 -35.07 -36.99
CA ILE A 303 25.78 -34.74 -35.82
C ILE A 303 25.49 -33.32 -35.30
N GLY A 304 25.23 -32.36 -36.18
CA GLY A 304 24.80 -31.01 -35.79
C GLY A 304 23.46 -31.02 -35.04
N ASN A 305 22.48 -31.82 -35.49
CA ASN A 305 21.20 -31.96 -34.81
C ASN A 305 21.32 -32.64 -33.43
N PHE A 306 22.32 -33.48 -33.21
CA PHE A 306 22.62 -34.00 -31.88
C PHE A 306 22.87 -32.88 -30.88
N ILE A 307 23.69 -31.89 -31.26
CA ILE A 307 23.99 -30.71 -30.41
C ILE A 307 22.70 -29.89 -30.18
N LEU A 308 21.91 -29.66 -31.24
CA LEU A 308 20.62 -28.93 -31.16
C LEU A 308 19.67 -29.58 -30.16
N TYR A 309 19.48 -30.90 -30.27
CA TYR A 309 18.51 -31.61 -29.41
C TYR A 309 18.96 -31.69 -27.95
N GLN A 310 20.27 -31.83 -27.69
CA GLN A 310 20.80 -31.74 -26.32
C GLN A 310 20.41 -30.41 -25.65
N GLY A 311 20.62 -29.30 -26.34
CA GLY A 311 20.32 -27.99 -25.83
C GLY A 311 18.81 -27.72 -25.68
N THR A 312 18.02 -28.14 -26.70
CA THR A 312 16.55 -27.85 -26.73
C THR A 312 15.77 -28.71 -25.75
N VAL A 313 16.07 -30.01 -25.62
CA VAL A 313 15.36 -30.87 -24.65
C VAL A 313 15.68 -30.45 -23.21
N GLN A 314 16.93 -30.05 -22.93
CA GLN A 314 17.25 -29.51 -21.61
C GLN A 314 16.40 -28.24 -21.30
N LYS A 315 16.33 -27.30 -22.25
CA LYS A 315 15.49 -26.08 -22.10
C LYS A 315 14.01 -26.39 -21.92
N PHE A 316 13.51 -27.43 -22.61
CA PHE A 316 12.14 -27.91 -22.43
C PHE A 316 11.89 -28.39 -20.99
N VAL A 317 12.78 -29.24 -20.47
CA VAL A 317 12.67 -29.78 -19.10
C VAL A 317 12.72 -28.67 -18.06
N ASP A 318 13.68 -27.74 -18.20
CA ASP A 318 13.80 -26.59 -17.31
C ASP A 318 12.54 -25.70 -17.38
N ALA A 319 12.03 -25.41 -18.59
CA ALA A 319 10.85 -24.58 -18.79
C ALA A 319 9.58 -25.20 -18.18
N VAL A 320 9.34 -26.50 -18.39
CA VAL A 320 8.18 -27.20 -17.81
C VAL A 320 8.27 -27.25 -16.27
N SER A 321 9.46 -27.54 -15.74
CA SER A 321 9.67 -27.56 -14.28
C SER A 321 9.42 -26.18 -13.64
N GLU A 322 9.94 -25.12 -14.28
CA GLU A 322 9.78 -23.76 -13.79
C GLU A 322 8.35 -23.23 -13.97
N LEU A 323 7.66 -23.59 -15.06
CA LEU A 323 6.22 -23.30 -15.23
C LEU A 323 5.38 -23.84 -14.07
N GLY A 324 5.57 -25.10 -13.72
CA GLY A 324 4.85 -25.70 -12.61
C GLY A 324 5.15 -25.02 -11.27
N SER A 325 6.41 -24.65 -11.04
CA SER A 325 6.81 -23.91 -9.85
C SER A 325 6.16 -22.53 -9.81
N ASN A 326 6.22 -21.77 -10.91
CA ASN A 326 5.68 -20.43 -10.99
C ASN A 326 4.14 -20.39 -10.84
N ILE A 327 3.44 -21.37 -11.40
CA ILE A 327 1.99 -21.52 -11.21
C ILE A 327 1.67 -21.83 -9.73
N GLY A 328 2.45 -22.70 -9.10
CA GLY A 328 2.32 -22.97 -7.67
C GLY A 328 2.53 -21.72 -6.83
N GLU A 329 3.56 -20.95 -7.13
CA GLU A 329 3.90 -19.73 -6.43
C GLU A 329 2.86 -18.61 -6.64
N LEU A 330 2.27 -18.51 -7.84
CA LEU A 330 1.14 -17.60 -8.08
C LEU A 330 -0.09 -17.98 -7.26
N ARG A 331 -0.39 -19.27 -7.12
CA ARG A 331 -1.50 -19.74 -6.28
C ARG A 331 -1.26 -19.42 -4.81
N ASP A 332 -0.04 -19.62 -4.32
CA ASP A 332 0.33 -19.25 -2.94
C ASP A 332 0.26 -17.73 -2.73
N ASN A 333 0.54 -16.94 -3.78
CA ASN A 333 0.45 -15.50 -3.74
C ASN A 333 -1.00 -14.97 -3.64
N ASN A 334 -2.00 -15.77 -4.03
CA ASN A 334 -3.41 -15.35 -4.03
C ASN A 334 -3.93 -14.96 -2.64
N GLN A 335 -3.38 -15.51 -1.55
CA GLN A 335 -3.74 -15.09 -0.19
C GLN A 335 -3.40 -13.61 0.08
N TYR A 336 -2.28 -13.12 -0.46
CA TYR A 336 -1.86 -11.72 -0.34
C TYR A 336 -2.63 -10.81 -1.29
N LEU A 337 -3.02 -11.33 -2.46
CA LEU A 337 -3.90 -10.62 -3.39
C LEU A 337 -5.30 -10.42 -2.79
N GLU A 338 -5.83 -11.43 -2.10
CA GLU A 338 -7.14 -11.31 -1.43
C GLU A 338 -7.14 -10.19 -0.40
N GLU A 339 -6.11 -10.10 0.43
CA GLU A 339 -5.96 -9.02 1.41
C GLU A 339 -5.81 -7.65 0.71
N THR A 340 -5.00 -7.59 -0.37
CA THR A 340 -4.84 -6.37 -1.16
C THR A 340 -6.15 -5.93 -1.82
N PHE A 341 -6.92 -6.86 -2.39
CA PHE A 341 -8.21 -6.53 -3.02
C PHE A 341 -9.27 -6.14 -1.98
N ALA A 342 -9.30 -6.81 -0.83
CA ALA A 342 -10.19 -6.43 0.26
C ALA A 342 -9.92 -5.00 0.72
N TYR A 343 -8.63 -4.61 0.81
CA TYR A 343 -8.24 -3.24 1.12
C TYR A 343 -8.66 -2.26 0.02
N LEU A 344 -8.40 -2.57 -1.25
CA LEU A 344 -8.71 -1.68 -2.39
C LEU A 344 -10.22 -1.50 -2.63
N GLU A 345 -11.03 -2.46 -2.25
CA GLU A 345 -12.48 -2.51 -2.51
C GLU A 345 -13.32 -2.20 -1.28
N MET A 346 -12.72 -1.57 -0.26
CA MET A 346 -13.47 -1.13 0.92
C MET A 346 -14.61 -0.21 0.51
N PRO A 347 -15.84 -0.50 0.96
CA PRO A 347 -17.01 0.29 0.56
C PRO A 347 -16.93 1.68 1.18
N ASN A 348 -17.35 2.70 0.42
CA ASN A 348 -17.57 4.02 0.94
C ASN A 348 -19.07 4.37 0.83
N ASN A 349 -19.75 4.40 1.96
CA ASN A 349 -21.19 4.67 2.05
C ASN A 349 -21.50 6.16 2.25
N MET A 350 -20.52 6.99 2.61
CA MET A 350 -20.71 8.41 2.92
C MET A 350 -21.11 9.24 1.69
N TYR A 351 -20.70 8.83 0.49
CA TYR A 351 -20.95 9.53 -0.77
C TYR A 351 -22.31 9.20 -1.43
N LYS A 352 -23.26 8.62 -0.70
CA LYS A 352 -24.60 8.26 -1.24
C LYS A 352 -25.58 9.42 -1.32
N GLY A 353 -25.33 10.55 -0.64
CA GLY A 353 -26.18 11.72 -0.68
C GLY A 353 -26.14 12.42 -2.05
N THR A 354 -27.27 12.96 -2.50
CA THR A 354 -27.43 13.60 -3.81
C THR A 354 -27.87 15.05 -3.75
N LEU A 355 -28.38 15.52 -2.61
CA LEU A 355 -28.83 16.90 -2.45
C LEU A 355 -27.63 17.84 -2.40
N ALA A 356 -27.69 18.91 -3.19
CA ALA A 356 -26.76 20.01 -3.08
C ALA A 356 -27.03 20.82 -1.80
N VAL A 357 -25.97 21.33 -1.18
CA VAL A 357 -26.11 22.31 -0.12
C VAL A 357 -26.44 23.66 -0.78
N GLU A 358 -27.56 24.25 -0.44
CA GLU A 358 -27.92 25.58 -0.94
C GLU A 358 -26.88 26.60 -0.47
N LYS A 359 -26.20 27.25 -1.43
CA LYS A 359 -25.35 28.42 -1.16
C LYS A 359 -26.24 29.64 -1.18
N ARG A 360 -26.61 30.14 -0.01
CA ARG A 360 -27.38 31.40 0.13
C ARG A 360 -26.45 32.51 0.58
N ASP A 361 -26.63 33.70 0.05
CA ASP A 361 -25.96 34.92 0.52
C ASP A 361 -26.49 35.38 1.88
N ASP A 362 -27.73 35.02 2.23
CA ASP A 362 -28.37 35.18 3.53
C ASP A 362 -28.33 33.85 4.29
N ILE A 363 -27.22 33.59 4.96
CA ILE A 363 -26.89 32.27 5.50
C ILE A 363 -27.61 32.01 6.82
N ASP A 364 -28.81 31.46 6.77
CA ASP A 364 -29.53 30.91 7.95
C ASP A 364 -29.38 29.38 7.99
N TYR A 365 -28.15 28.88 8.27
CA TYR A 365 -28.01 27.44 8.54
C TYR A 365 -28.35 27.14 10.00
N GLU A 366 -29.17 26.14 10.20
CA GLU A 366 -29.57 25.63 11.50
C GLU A 366 -29.20 24.15 11.57
N ILE A 367 -28.45 23.76 12.60
CA ILE A 367 -28.11 22.37 12.87
C ILE A 367 -28.90 21.87 14.07
N GLU A 368 -29.55 20.71 13.92
CA GLU A 368 -30.31 20.06 14.97
C GLU A 368 -29.86 18.62 15.16
N PHE A 369 -29.45 18.29 16.38
CA PHE A 369 -29.26 16.91 16.86
C PHE A 369 -30.61 16.47 17.46
N ARG A 370 -31.19 15.41 16.89
CA ARG A 370 -32.50 14.89 17.32
C ARG A 370 -32.34 13.47 17.82
N ASP A 371 -32.35 13.31 19.15
CA ASP A 371 -32.21 12.04 19.87
C ASP A 371 -31.00 11.23 19.45
N VAL A 372 -29.84 11.89 19.31
CA VAL A 372 -28.64 11.32 18.77
C VAL A 372 -27.91 10.47 19.82
N SER A 373 -27.71 9.18 19.50
CA SER A 373 -26.86 8.29 20.27
C SER A 373 -25.79 7.69 19.36
N PHE A 374 -24.59 7.50 19.91
CA PHE A 374 -23.44 7.01 19.13
C PHE A 374 -22.54 6.09 19.95
N LYS A 375 -22.11 5.01 19.32
CA LYS A 375 -21.02 4.15 19.74
C LYS A 375 -20.03 3.96 18.58
N TYR A 376 -18.75 3.92 18.90
CA TYR A 376 -17.74 3.66 17.87
C TYR A 376 -17.91 2.25 17.29
N PRO A 377 -17.54 2.04 16.01
CA PRO A 377 -17.55 0.72 15.41
C PRO A 377 -16.81 -0.30 16.29
N ARG A 378 -17.34 -1.50 16.39
CA ARG A 378 -16.81 -2.60 17.23
C ARG A 378 -16.80 -2.34 18.74
N SER A 379 -17.31 -1.20 19.21
CA SER A 379 -17.51 -0.93 20.64
C SER A 379 -18.97 -1.18 21.03
N GLU A 380 -19.17 -1.78 22.21
CA GLU A 380 -20.50 -1.90 22.81
C GLU A 380 -20.82 -0.72 23.74
N GLU A 381 -19.83 0.14 24.01
CA GLU A 381 -19.98 1.28 24.90
C GLU A 381 -20.56 2.49 24.15
N TRP A 382 -21.62 3.06 24.70
CA TRP A 382 -22.20 4.30 24.21
C TRP A 382 -21.35 5.49 24.62
N VAL A 383 -20.89 6.27 23.65
CA VAL A 383 -20.11 7.50 23.89
C VAL A 383 -21.01 8.72 23.95
N LEU A 384 -22.08 8.75 23.16
CA LEU A 384 -23.15 9.76 23.26
C LEU A 384 -24.49 9.06 23.39
N ARG A 385 -25.40 9.66 24.19
CA ARG A 385 -26.72 9.11 24.48
C ARG A 385 -27.78 10.20 24.47
N HIS A 386 -28.79 10.04 23.61
CA HIS A 386 -29.98 10.85 23.56
C HIS A 386 -29.71 12.38 23.51
N VAL A 387 -28.70 12.79 22.72
CA VAL A 387 -28.33 14.20 22.59
C VAL A 387 -29.37 14.91 21.76
N ASN A 388 -29.96 15.93 22.36
CA ASN A 388 -30.92 16.85 21.73
C ASN A 388 -30.36 18.26 21.84
N MET A 389 -30.02 18.88 20.71
CA MET A 389 -29.49 20.22 20.68
C MET A 389 -29.76 20.88 19.33
N LYS A 390 -29.95 22.18 19.35
CA LYS A 390 -30.21 22.99 18.17
C LYS A 390 -29.44 24.29 18.29
N PHE A 391 -28.72 24.67 17.25
CA PHE A 391 -27.99 25.93 17.19
C PHE A 391 -28.00 26.48 15.77
N LYS A 392 -27.86 27.79 15.65
CA LYS A 392 -27.92 28.52 14.38
C LYS A 392 -26.58 29.09 14.00
N ILE A 393 -26.42 29.44 12.74
CA ILE A 393 -25.30 30.27 12.29
C ILE A 393 -25.34 31.61 13.00
N GLY A 394 -24.14 32.10 13.34
CA GLY A 394 -23.91 33.32 14.12
C GLY A 394 -23.70 33.05 15.61
N ASP A 395 -24.17 31.92 16.14
CA ASP A 395 -23.99 31.57 17.55
C ASP A 395 -22.53 31.14 17.85
N LYS A 396 -22.00 31.61 18.96
CA LYS A 396 -20.75 31.12 19.53
C LYS A 396 -21.06 30.09 20.60
N LEU A 397 -20.88 28.81 20.24
CA LEU A 397 -21.18 27.67 21.10
C LEU A 397 -19.90 27.14 21.76
N ALA A 398 -19.86 27.08 23.09
CA ALA A 398 -18.81 26.33 23.80
C ALA A 398 -19.29 24.93 24.17
N ILE A 399 -18.44 23.92 23.97
CA ILE A 399 -18.67 22.56 24.42
C ILE A 399 -17.69 22.24 25.54
N VAL A 400 -18.22 21.95 26.74
CA VAL A 400 -17.43 21.70 27.94
C VAL A 400 -17.82 20.38 28.60
N GLY A 401 -16.91 19.83 29.39
CA GLY A 401 -17.11 18.58 30.13
C GLY A 401 -15.78 17.91 30.45
N GLU A 402 -15.85 16.89 31.27
CA GLU A 402 -14.69 16.07 31.65
C GLU A 402 -14.08 15.33 30.44
N ASN A 403 -12.85 14.81 30.61
CA ASN A 403 -12.26 13.93 29.59
C ASN A 403 -13.13 12.68 29.42
N GLY A 404 -13.34 12.26 28.17
CA GLY A 404 -14.21 11.12 27.85
C GLY A 404 -15.72 11.42 27.94
N SER A 405 -16.16 12.68 28.12
CA SER A 405 -17.58 13.02 28.15
C SER A 405 -18.28 13.02 26.80
N GLY A 406 -17.54 12.84 25.67
CA GLY A 406 -18.09 12.77 24.32
C GLY A 406 -17.92 14.03 23.45
N LYS A 407 -17.18 15.05 23.90
CA LYS A 407 -17.03 16.35 23.20
C LYS A 407 -16.46 16.21 21.79
N THR A 408 -15.30 15.57 21.63
CA THR A 408 -14.67 15.34 20.31
C THR A 408 -15.54 14.45 19.43
N THR A 409 -16.24 13.47 20.04
CA THR A 409 -17.18 12.61 19.31
C THR A 409 -18.37 13.40 18.77
N PHE A 410 -18.89 14.38 19.53
CA PHE A 410 -19.93 15.29 19.06
C PHE A 410 -19.46 16.06 17.81
N ILE A 411 -18.24 16.60 17.82
CA ILE A 411 -17.68 17.29 16.64
C ILE A 411 -17.49 16.33 15.45
N LYS A 412 -16.99 15.12 15.69
CA LYS A 412 -16.84 14.11 14.63
C LYS A 412 -18.19 13.79 13.95
N LEU A 413 -19.27 13.73 14.72
CA LEU A 413 -20.63 13.54 14.19
C LEU A 413 -21.15 14.81 13.49
N LEU A 414 -20.90 15.99 14.06
CA LEU A 414 -21.27 17.27 13.46
C LEU A 414 -20.63 17.44 12.08
N CYS A 415 -19.35 17.11 11.94
CA CYS A 415 -18.62 17.13 10.67
C CYS A 415 -18.97 15.93 9.76
N ARG A 416 -19.85 15.03 10.20
CA ARG A 416 -20.17 13.80 9.48
C ARG A 416 -18.96 12.95 9.14
N LEU A 417 -17.95 12.89 10.03
CA LEU A 417 -16.88 11.89 9.96
C LEU A 417 -17.40 10.49 10.32
N TYR A 418 -18.48 10.46 11.11
CA TYR A 418 -19.30 9.30 11.42
C TYR A 418 -20.78 9.64 11.26
N ASP A 419 -21.60 8.68 10.89
CA ASP A 419 -23.05 8.79 10.98
C ASP A 419 -23.49 8.32 12.39
N PRO A 420 -24.56 8.91 12.98
CA PRO A 420 -25.05 8.49 14.29
C PRO A 420 -25.54 7.05 14.28
N THR A 421 -25.39 6.33 15.43
CA THR A 421 -25.91 4.98 15.58
C THR A 421 -27.43 4.98 15.70
N GLU A 422 -27.98 5.96 16.45
CA GLU A 422 -29.41 6.20 16.61
C GLU A 422 -29.71 7.69 16.54
N GLY A 423 -30.93 8.04 16.17
CA GLY A 423 -31.34 9.44 15.97
C GLY A 423 -30.89 10.00 14.62
N LYS A 424 -30.92 11.33 14.50
CA LYS A 424 -30.57 12.04 13.25
C LYS A 424 -29.93 13.39 13.54
N ILE A 425 -29.06 13.80 12.65
CA ILE A 425 -28.51 15.15 12.59
C ILE A 425 -29.12 15.81 11.35
N LEU A 426 -29.70 17.00 11.54
CA LEU A 426 -30.38 17.72 10.49
C LEU A 426 -29.68 19.05 10.22
N LEU A 427 -29.58 19.41 8.94
CA LEU A 427 -29.21 20.74 8.47
C LEU A 427 -30.47 21.36 7.84
N ASN A 428 -30.98 22.45 8.39
CA ASN A 428 -32.24 23.12 7.96
C ASN A 428 -33.43 22.15 7.87
N GLY A 429 -33.55 21.24 8.87
CA GLY A 429 -34.58 20.22 8.93
C GLY A 429 -34.44 19.01 8.02
N ILE A 430 -33.40 18.98 7.19
CA ILE A 430 -33.06 17.85 6.28
C ILE A 430 -31.92 17.03 6.85
N ASP A 431 -32.09 15.71 6.85
CA ASP A 431 -31.07 14.76 7.31
C ASP A 431 -29.75 14.94 6.54
N ILE A 432 -28.62 15.11 7.26
CA ILE A 432 -27.31 15.39 6.66
C ILE A 432 -26.83 14.28 5.73
N THR A 433 -27.31 13.05 5.90
CA THR A 433 -26.98 11.90 5.04
C THR A 433 -27.50 12.05 3.60
N ARG A 434 -28.46 12.93 3.38
CA ARG A 434 -29.03 13.19 2.04
C ARG A 434 -28.21 14.16 1.21
N TYR A 435 -27.39 15.00 1.85
CA TYR A 435 -26.54 15.95 1.15
C TYR A 435 -25.33 15.28 0.51
N ARG A 436 -24.84 15.88 -0.57
CA ARG A 436 -23.55 15.52 -1.15
C ARG A 436 -22.46 15.71 -0.10
N TYR A 437 -21.69 14.66 0.14
CA TYR A 437 -20.75 14.61 1.24
C TYR A 437 -19.72 15.76 1.20
N ASP A 438 -19.12 15.99 0.02
CA ASP A 438 -18.11 17.04 -0.15
C ASP A 438 -18.67 18.45 0.09
N GLU A 439 -19.91 18.70 -0.33
CA GLU A 439 -20.57 20.00 -0.13
C GLU A 439 -20.91 20.22 1.34
N TYR A 440 -21.38 19.17 2.04
CA TYR A 440 -21.62 19.25 3.48
C TYR A 440 -20.32 19.48 4.25
N MET A 441 -19.25 18.73 3.95
CA MET A 441 -17.92 18.93 4.54
C MET A 441 -17.33 20.31 4.23
N GLY A 442 -17.73 20.90 3.11
CA GLY A 442 -17.36 22.27 2.73
C GLY A 442 -17.90 23.34 3.69
N LEU A 443 -18.94 23.04 4.48
CA LEU A 443 -19.50 23.97 5.47
C LEU A 443 -18.62 24.17 6.71
N PHE A 444 -17.62 23.32 6.94
CA PHE A 444 -16.84 23.31 8.18
C PHE A 444 -15.38 23.65 7.95
N SER A 445 -14.85 24.58 8.71
CA SER A 445 -13.43 24.81 8.94
C SER A 445 -13.07 24.27 10.31
N VAL A 446 -12.19 23.26 10.38
CA VAL A 446 -11.92 22.55 11.64
C VAL A 446 -10.44 22.57 11.97
N ALA A 447 -10.10 22.93 13.20
CA ALA A 447 -8.80 22.66 13.80
C ALA A 447 -8.98 21.65 14.93
N PHE A 448 -8.64 20.37 14.67
CA PHE A 448 -8.65 19.32 15.67
C PHE A 448 -7.45 19.42 16.60
N GLN A 449 -7.54 18.79 17.78
CA GLN A 449 -6.44 18.70 18.75
C GLN A 449 -5.28 17.86 18.19
N ASP A 450 -5.59 16.80 17.47
CA ASP A 450 -4.67 15.85 16.83
C ASP A 450 -4.36 16.21 15.35
N TYR A 451 -4.17 17.51 15.09
CA TYR A 451 -3.82 17.99 13.75
C TYR A 451 -2.49 17.39 13.27
N SER A 452 -2.36 17.21 11.94
CA SER A 452 -1.11 16.83 11.31
C SER A 452 -0.62 17.92 10.37
N LEU A 453 0.67 18.23 10.46
CA LEU A 453 1.39 19.00 9.44
C LEU A 453 2.18 18.05 8.57
N PHE A 454 2.26 18.38 7.30
CA PHE A 454 2.95 17.56 6.30
C PHE A 454 4.30 18.20 5.96
N ALA A 455 5.25 17.39 5.52
CA ALA A 455 6.54 17.83 5.00
C ALA A 455 6.38 18.57 3.64
N PHE A 456 5.52 19.59 3.64
CA PHE A 456 5.23 20.50 2.54
C PHE A 456 5.60 21.92 2.95
N SER A 457 5.52 22.90 2.02
CA SER A 457 5.69 24.29 2.37
C SER A 457 4.62 24.79 3.35
N ILE A 458 4.92 25.85 4.08
CA ILE A 458 3.95 26.51 4.98
C ILE A 458 2.69 26.89 4.19
N ALA A 459 2.88 27.46 2.98
CA ALA A 459 1.76 27.84 2.14
C ALA A 459 0.87 26.67 1.77
N GLN A 460 1.44 25.52 1.39
CA GLN A 460 0.69 24.30 1.10
C GLN A 460 -0.03 23.73 2.35
N ASN A 461 0.62 23.80 3.50
CA ASN A 461 0.00 23.37 4.75
C ASN A 461 -1.18 24.26 5.16
N VAL A 462 -1.12 25.55 4.91
CA VAL A 462 -2.21 26.49 5.21
C VAL A 462 -3.33 26.41 4.18
N ALA A 463 -2.99 26.42 2.89
CA ALA A 463 -3.99 26.40 1.82
C ALA A 463 -4.68 25.03 1.68
N ALA A 464 -3.99 23.93 2.02
CA ALA A 464 -4.44 22.55 1.80
C ALA A 464 -4.92 22.32 0.35
N SER A 465 -4.28 22.97 -0.62
CA SER A 465 -4.65 23.01 -2.05
C SER A 465 -3.41 23.20 -2.91
N GLU A 466 -3.48 22.77 -4.18
CA GLU A 466 -2.49 23.09 -5.21
C GLU A 466 -2.58 24.54 -5.69
N ASN A 467 -3.79 25.11 -5.68
CA ASN A 467 -4.04 26.51 -6.03
C ASN A 467 -3.95 27.38 -4.78
N ILE A 468 -2.82 28.05 -4.61
CA ILE A 468 -2.50 28.83 -3.40
C ILE A 468 -2.66 30.31 -3.69
N ASP A 469 -3.48 30.98 -2.89
CA ASP A 469 -3.52 32.43 -2.78
C ASP A 469 -2.55 32.85 -1.67
N GLU A 470 -1.35 33.29 -2.06
CA GLU A 470 -0.27 33.60 -1.10
C GLU A 470 -0.60 34.81 -0.22
N ASP A 471 -1.26 35.84 -0.75
CA ASP A 471 -1.66 37.01 0.02
C ASP A 471 -2.63 36.61 1.13
N ARG A 472 -3.55 35.71 0.82
CA ARG A 472 -4.48 35.14 1.79
C ARG A 472 -3.78 34.24 2.81
N VAL A 473 -2.77 33.45 2.41
CA VAL A 473 -1.94 32.67 3.34
C VAL A 473 -1.23 33.59 4.33
N VAL A 474 -0.57 34.64 3.84
CA VAL A 474 0.13 35.64 4.67
C VAL A 474 -0.85 36.33 5.62
N SER A 475 -2.04 36.73 5.14
CA SER A 475 -3.08 37.32 5.96
C SER A 475 -3.51 36.36 7.10
N CYS A 476 -3.75 35.08 6.80
CA CYS A 476 -4.11 34.08 7.82
C CYS A 476 -2.99 33.87 8.84
N LEU A 477 -1.73 33.81 8.42
CA LEU A 477 -0.57 33.69 9.29
C LEU A 477 -0.40 34.90 10.20
N ASN A 478 -0.64 36.11 9.69
CA ASN A 478 -0.63 37.35 10.48
C ASN A 478 -1.72 37.31 11.58
N ARG A 479 -2.94 36.85 11.23
CA ARG A 479 -4.07 36.76 12.15
C ARG A 479 -3.78 35.80 13.32
N VAL A 480 -3.03 34.73 13.11
CA VAL A 480 -2.64 33.78 14.17
C VAL A 480 -1.32 34.17 14.87
N GLY A 481 -0.68 35.27 14.47
CA GLY A 481 0.56 35.77 15.09
C GLY A 481 1.81 34.96 14.71
N LEU A 482 1.89 34.47 13.47
CA LEU A 482 3.08 33.82 12.90
C LEU A 482 3.70 34.62 11.74
N GLY A 483 3.06 35.70 11.29
CA GLY A 483 3.46 36.42 10.10
C GLY A 483 4.89 36.94 10.15
N GLU A 484 5.31 37.60 11.23
CA GLU A 484 6.68 38.12 11.40
C GLU A 484 7.74 37.00 11.36
N LYS A 485 7.48 35.89 12.05
CA LYS A 485 8.38 34.74 12.05
C LYS A 485 8.54 34.17 10.65
N VAL A 486 7.45 33.96 9.92
CA VAL A 486 7.45 33.38 8.57
C VAL A 486 8.09 34.35 7.58
N ALA A 487 7.83 35.65 7.68
CA ALA A 487 8.49 36.67 6.85
C ALA A 487 10.02 36.74 7.07
N GLY A 488 10.51 36.39 8.25
CA GLY A 488 11.92 36.30 8.57
C GLY A 488 12.64 35.05 8.06
N LEU A 489 11.90 34.04 7.53
CA LEU A 489 12.50 32.84 6.94
C LEU A 489 13.05 33.12 5.53
N PRO A 490 14.15 32.46 5.12
CA PRO A 490 14.78 32.71 3.81
C PRO A 490 13.83 32.56 2.63
N ASN A 491 12.92 31.58 2.68
CA ASN A 491 11.95 31.29 1.64
C ASN A 491 10.51 31.72 2.01
N GLY A 492 10.33 32.49 3.11
CA GLY A 492 9.02 32.95 3.55
C GLY A 492 8.00 31.82 3.66
N VAL A 493 6.83 31.99 3.04
CA VAL A 493 5.74 30.99 3.04
C VAL A 493 6.07 29.71 2.27
N HIS A 494 7.09 29.72 1.41
CA HIS A 494 7.57 28.56 0.67
C HIS A 494 8.54 27.68 1.46
N THR A 495 8.91 28.06 2.68
CA THR A 495 9.75 27.25 3.55
C THR A 495 9.02 25.94 3.89
N TYR A 496 9.71 24.80 3.73
CA TYR A 496 9.20 23.49 4.06
C TYR A 496 9.18 23.25 5.57
N ILE A 497 8.17 22.52 6.04
CA ILE A 497 8.05 22.09 7.43
C ILE A 497 8.79 20.76 7.60
N GLY A 498 9.73 20.73 8.55
CA GLY A 498 10.63 19.59 8.75
C GLY A 498 11.73 19.50 7.69
N ARG A 499 12.69 18.62 7.92
CA ARG A 499 13.85 18.40 7.03
C ARG A 499 13.79 17.07 6.29
N ASP A 500 12.65 16.42 6.31
CA ASP A 500 12.50 15.10 5.69
C ASP A 500 12.51 15.14 4.14
N TYR A 501 12.15 16.29 3.59
CA TYR A 501 12.05 16.47 2.14
C TYR A 501 13.05 17.50 1.59
N GLU A 502 13.25 18.62 2.30
CA GLU A 502 14.17 19.71 1.92
C GLU A 502 15.15 20.00 3.05
N ASN A 503 16.44 20.12 2.70
CA ASN A 503 17.50 20.39 3.68
C ASN A 503 17.33 21.71 4.43
N ASP A 504 16.71 22.71 3.76
CA ASP A 504 16.45 24.04 4.30
C ASP A 504 15.11 24.14 5.05
N GLY A 505 14.45 23.01 5.28
CA GLY A 505 13.22 22.93 6.05
C GLY A 505 13.42 23.36 7.52
N VAL A 506 12.36 23.86 8.13
CA VAL A 506 12.37 24.40 9.49
C VAL A 506 11.41 23.62 10.39
N ASP A 507 11.90 23.31 11.60
CA ASP A 507 11.06 22.71 12.64
C ASP A 507 10.35 23.81 13.42
N PHE A 508 9.04 23.63 13.63
CA PHE A 508 8.21 24.53 14.42
C PHE A 508 7.95 23.93 15.82
N SER A 509 7.91 24.76 16.83
CA SER A 509 7.44 24.35 18.17
C SER A 509 5.98 23.89 18.13
N GLY A 510 5.54 23.08 19.11
CA GLY A 510 4.15 22.58 19.15
C GLY A 510 3.09 23.70 19.09
N GLY A 511 3.35 24.83 19.78
CA GLY A 511 2.45 25.99 19.73
C GLY A 511 2.42 26.67 18.36
N GLU A 512 3.56 26.73 17.65
CA GLU A 512 3.62 27.29 16.29
C GLU A 512 2.96 26.36 15.27
N GLN A 513 3.14 25.07 15.42
CA GLN A 513 2.44 24.07 14.61
C GLN A 513 0.93 24.19 14.78
N GLN A 514 0.45 24.39 16.01
CA GLN A 514 -0.96 24.64 16.31
C GLN A 514 -1.48 25.92 15.64
N LYS A 515 -0.68 27.01 15.64
CA LYS A 515 -1.01 28.24 14.91
C LYS A 515 -1.09 28.02 13.40
N ILE A 516 -0.24 27.17 12.80
CA ILE A 516 -0.34 26.80 11.37
C ILE A 516 -1.65 26.05 11.09
N ALA A 517 -2.01 25.08 11.97
CA ALA A 517 -3.29 24.36 11.84
C ALA A 517 -4.51 25.30 11.94
N LEU A 518 -4.41 26.32 12.82
CA LEU A 518 -5.43 27.36 12.95
C LEU A 518 -5.48 28.25 11.69
N ALA A 519 -4.34 28.63 11.13
CA ALA A 519 -4.26 29.38 9.87
C ALA A 519 -4.91 28.60 8.69
N ARG A 520 -4.75 27.28 8.67
CA ARG A 520 -5.43 26.38 7.72
C ARG A 520 -6.96 26.47 7.83
N ALA A 521 -7.47 26.44 9.07
CA ALA A 521 -8.92 26.59 9.28
C ALA A 521 -9.44 27.96 8.85
N LEU A 522 -8.66 29.03 9.10
CA LEU A 522 -8.98 30.39 8.65
C LEU A 522 -8.94 30.52 7.12
N TYR A 523 -7.97 29.89 6.47
CA TYR A 523 -7.85 29.95 5.01
C TYR A 523 -9.02 29.23 4.31
N LYS A 524 -9.54 28.14 4.87
CA LYS A 524 -10.71 27.45 4.32
C LYS A 524 -11.97 28.33 4.30
N ASP A 525 -12.13 29.21 5.29
CA ASP A 525 -13.16 30.26 5.35
C ASP A 525 -14.61 29.74 5.24
N ALA A 526 -14.89 28.62 5.90
CA ALA A 526 -16.20 28.00 5.89
C ALA A 526 -17.17 28.71 6.85
N PRO A 527 -18.51 28.53 6.65
CA PRO A 527 -19.55 29.11 7.52
C PRO A 527 -19.44 28.71 8.99
N PHE A 528 -19.08 27.44 9.25
CA PHE A 528 -18.87 26.93 10.60
C PHE A 528 -17.39 26.77 10.89
N MET A 529 -16.89 27.42 11.94
CA MET A 529 -15.54 27.25 12.44
C MET A 529 -15.58 26.40 13.71
N ILE A 530 -14.87 25.29 13.68
CA ILE A 530 -14.77 24.35 14.81
C ILE A 530 -13.34 24.29 15.30
N LEU A 531 -13.18 24.46 16.60
CA LEU A 531 -11.88 24.50 17.26
C LEU A 531 -11.88 23.57 18.46
N ASP A 532 -11.13 22.47 18.32
CA ASP A 532 -10.97 21.47 19.38
C ASP A 532 -9.68 21.75 20.13
N GLU A 533 -9.78 22.33 21.34
CA GLU A 533 -8.67 22.71 22.21
C GLU A 533 -7.57 23.54 21.51
N PRO A 534 -7.91 24.67 20.89
CA PRO A 534 -7.01 25.41 20.00
C PRO A 534 -5.82 26.05 20.70
N THR A 535 -5.70 25.92 22.03
CA THR A 535 -4.66 26.54 22.86
C THR A 535 -3.94 25.55 23.77
N ALA A 536 -4.14 24.24 23.57
CA ALA A 536 -3.58 23.21 24.46
C ALA A 536 -2.04 23.24 24.54
N ALA A 537 -1.36 23.62 23.45
CA ALA A 537 0.10 23.69 23.37
C ALA A 537 0.66 25.13 23.57
N LEU A 538 -0.20 26.10 23.86
CA LEU A 538 0.21 27.51 24.03
C LEU A 538 0.46 27.85 25.50
N ASP A 539 1.43 28.75 25.73
CA ASP A 539 1.60 29.38 27.01
C ASP A 539 0.45 30.35 27.33
N PRO A 540 0.24 30.74 28.61
CA PRO A 540 -0.91 31.59 29.01
C PRO A 540 -0.96 32.96 28.32
N ILE A 541 0.17 33.53 27.89
CA ILE A 541 0.21 34.83 27.20
C ILE A 541 -0.20 34.64 25.76
N ALA A 542 0.40 33.69 25.06
CA ALA A 542 0.04 33.35 23.70
C ALA A 542 -1.43 32.89 23.59
N GLU A 543 -1.93 32.19 24.60
CA GLU A 543 -3.35 31.82 24.68
C GLU A 543 -4.24 33.05 24.80
N ALA A 544 -3.95 33.97 25.69
CA ALA A 544 -4.73 35.22 25.84
C ALA A 544 -4.74 36.03 24.55
N GLU A 545 -3.61 36.10 23.84
CA GLU A 545 -3.51 36.76 22.53
C GLU A 545 -4.38 36.08 21.48
N VAL A 546 -4.37 34.75 21.41
CA VAL A 546 -5.20 33.99 20.48
C VAL A 546 -6.68 34.23 20.79
N TYR A 547 -7.10 34.18 22.06
CA TYR A 547 -8.50 34.45 22.43
C TYR A 547 -8.90 35.91 22.22
N ALA A 548 -8.03 36.90 22.45
CA ALA A 548 -8.30 38.29 22.13
C ALA A 548 -8.56 38.49 20.61
N ARG A 549 -7.72 37.88 19.79
CA ARG A 549 -7.87 37.89 18.33
C ARG A 549 -9.04 37.03 17.85
N PHE A 550 -9.47 36.06 18.65
CA PHE A 550 -10.58 35.17 18.32
C PHE A 550 -11.91 35.88 18.11
N ASN A 551 -12.19 36.91 18.91
CA ASN A 551 -13.38 37.73 18.72
C ASN A 551 -13.38 38.43 17.37
N ASP A 552 -12.21 38.85 16.88
CA ASP A 552 -12.02 39.45 15.55
C ASP A 552 -12.08 38.40 14.44
N ILE A 553 -11.64 37.17 14.72
CA ILE A 553 -11.60 36.05 13.78
C ILE A 553 -12.99 35.44 13.59
N ALA A 554 -13.78 35.41 14.64
CA ALA A 554 -15.09 34.74 14.70
C ALA A 554 -16.26 35.70 14.65
N SER A 555 -16.02 37.04 14.42
CA SER A 555 -17.07 38.08 14.51
C SER A 555 -18.27 37.84 13.60
N ASP A 556 -18.04 37.21 12.45
CA ASP A 556 -19.10 37.02 11.43
C ASP A 556 -19.41 35.53 11.15
N LYS A 557 -18.95 34.60 12.02
CA LYS A 557 -19.10 33.14 11.79
C LYS A 557 -19.65 32.41 13.01
N THR A 558 -20.35 31.33 12.76
CA THR A 558 -20.67 30.37 13.80
C THR A 558 -19.37 29.69 14.27
N SER A 559 -19.14 29.74 15.55
CA SER A 559 -17.94 29.17 16.13
C SER A 559 -18.31 28.13 17.19
N VAL A 560 -17.80 26.92 17.03
CA VAL A 560 -17.94 25.84 18.02
C VAL A 560 -16.59 25.61 18.67
N PHE A 561 -16.52 25.84 19.96
CA PHE A 561 -15.27 25.73 20.76
C PHE A 561 -15.36 24.55 21.71
N ILE A 562 -14.42 23.64 21.65
CA ILE A 562 -14.16 22.74 22.77
C ILE A 562 -13.03 23.34 23.60
N SER A 563 -13.29 23.54 24.87
CA SER A 563 -12.26 24.02 25.79
C SER A 563 -12.31 23.29 27.14
N HIS A 564 -11.15 22.93 27.62
CA HIS A 564 -10.95 22.49 29.00
C HIS A 564 -10.79 23.68 29.97
N ARG A 565 -10.61 24.91 29.44
CA ARG A 565 -10.48 26.13 30.23
C ARG A 565 -11.78 26.93 30.17
N LEU A 566 -12.54 26.87 31.25
CA LEU A 566 -13.84 27.52 31.34
C LEU A 566 -13.80 29.05 31.25
N SER A 567 -12.62 29.66 31.51
CA SER A 567 -12.42 31.10 31.32
C SER A 567 -12.66 31.57 29.91
N SER A 568 -12.37 30.74 28.91
CA SER A 568 -12.61 31.03 27.48
C SER A 568 -14.08 30.91 27.09
N CYS A 569 -14.89 30.18 27.87
CA CYS A 569 -16.31 30.00 27.58
C CYS A 569 -17.17 31.25 27.86
N LYS A 570 -16.64 32.24 28.61
CA LYS A 570 -17.33 33.51 28.91
C LYS A 570 -17.68 34.32 27.67
N PHE A 571 -16.95 34.12 26.57
CA PHE A 571 -17.16 34.85 25.31
C PHE A 571 -18.17 34.17 24.38
N CYS A 572 -18.70 32.99 24.78
CA CYS A 572 -19.65 32.24 23.99
C CYS A 572 -21.10 32.61 24.39
N ASP A 573 -21.97 32.61 23.38
CA ASP A 573 -23.40 32.90 23.58
C ASP A 573 -24.09 31.77 24.32
N GLU A 574 -23.74 30.52 23.98
CA GLU A 574 -24.23 29.32 24.64
C GLU A 574 -23.09 28.34 25.00
N ILE A 575 -23.32 27.62 26.09
CA ILE A 575 -22.43 26.60 26.61
C ILE A 575 -23.18 25.28 26.75
N ALA A 576 -22.75 24.26 26.03
CA ALA A 576 -23.25 22.89 26.12
C ALA A 576 -22.36 22.07 27.05
N VAL A 577 -22.94 21.55 28.14
CA VAL A 577 -22.22 20.80 29.16
C VAL A 577 -22.45 19.30 28.97
N PHE A 578 -21.40 18.57 28.64
CA PHE A 578 -21.45 17.13 28.47
C PHE A 578 -20.93 16.40 29.72
N HIS A 579 -21.66 15.40 30.15
CA HIS A 579 -21.27 14.50 31.24
C HIS A 579 -21.66 13.06 30.93
N LYS A 580 -20.71 12.14 30.91
CA LYS A 580 -20.93 10.70 30.65
C LYS A 580 -21.76 10.42 29.41
N GLY A 581 -21.50 11.15 28.32
CA GLY A 581 -22.17 11.00 27.05
C GLY A 581 -23.54 11.70 26.90
N HIS A 582 -24.01 12.39 27.93
CA HIS A 582 -25.27 13.15 27.89
C HIS A 582 -25.01 14.65 27.86
N LEU A 583 -25.84 15.38 27.14
CA LEU A 583 -25.97 16.83 27.28
C LEU A 583 -26.79 17.13 28.55
N VAL A 584 -26.13 17.58 29.62
CA VAL A 584 -26.75 17.75 30.93
C VAL A 584 -27.22 19.20 31.21
N GLN A 585 -26.56 20.18 30.60
CA GLN A 585 -26.96 21.60 30.71
C GLN A 585 -26.68 22.33 29.39
N LEU A 586 -27.49 23.33 29.08
CA LEU A 586 -27.32 24.24 27.95
C LEU A 586 -27.79 25.65 28.37
N GLY A 587 -26.92 26.67 28.16
CA GLY A 587 -27.27 28.05 28.47
C GLY A 587 -26.04 28.97 28.51
N SER A 588 -26.26 30.24 28.82
CA SER A 588 -25.20 31.24 28.96
C SER A 588 -24.33 31.01 30.22
N HIS A 589 -23.11 31.54 30.22
CA HIS A 589 -22.17 31.47 31.34
C HIS A 589 -22.81 31.87 32.67
N ASP A 590 -23.44 33.04 32.72
CA ASP A 590 -24.02 33.58 33.94
C ASP A 590 -25.15 32.71 34.50
N LYS A 591 -25.99 32.18 33.62
CA LYS A 591 -27.04 31.23 34.00
C LYS A 591 -26.51 29.96 34.59
N LEU A 592 -25.52 29.35 33.93
CA LEU A 592 -24.95 28.06 34.35
C LEU A 592 -24.10 28.17 35.63
N VAL A 593 -23.39 29.27 35.83
CA VAL A 593 -22.66 29.52 37.09
C VAL A 593 -23.61 29.74 38.26
N ALA A 594 -24.79 30.36 38.05
CA ALA A 594 -25.79 30.55 39.06
C ALA A 594 -26.47 29.25 39.53
N GLU A 595 -26.47 28.21 38.73
CA GLU A 595 -27.02 26.88 39.02
C GLU A 595 -26.09 26.08 39.95
N LYS A 596 -26.09 26.34 41.27
CA LYS A 596 -25.16 25.76 42.27
C LYS A 596 -25.04 24.24 42.27
N ASN A 597 -26.11 23.54 41.85
CA ASN A 597 -26.12 22.08 41.75
C ASN A 597 -25.80 21.58 40.32
N GLY A 598 -25.49 22.48 39.40
CA GLY A 598 -25.18 22.17 38.01
C GLY A 598 -23.75 21.68 37.82
N LYS A 599 -23.54 20.82 36.83
CA LYS A 599 -22.19 20.31 36.48
C LYS A 599 -21.24 21.42 36.03
N TYR A 600 -21.75 22.46 35.37
CA TYR A 600 -20.95 23.62 34.99
C TYR A 600 -20.38 24.36 36.21
N HIS A 601 -21.24 24.61 37.23
CA HIS A 601 -20.81 25.25 38.46
C HIS A 601 -19.73 24.44 39.21
N GLU A 602 -19.86 23.11 39.25
CA GLU A 602 -18.86 22.22 39.83
C GLU A 602 -17.51 22.36 39.08
N LEU A 603 -17.51 22.25 37.75
CA LEU A 603 -16.32 22.39 36.91
C LEU A 603 -15.68 23.78 37.04
N TRP A 604 -16.53 24.84 37.08
CA TRP A 604 -16.07 26.23 37.23
C TRP A 604 -15.33 26.44 38.57
N ASN A 605 -15.93 25.99 39.67
CA ASN A 605 -15.31 26.13 40.99
C ASN A 605 -14.02 25.32 41.14
N ALA A 606 -13.99 24.10 40.59
CA ALA A 606 -12.79 23.30 40.57
C ALA A 606 -11.61 24.00 39.88
N GLN A 607 -11.87 24.72 38.77
CA GLN A 607 -10.84 25.50 38.08
C GLN A 607 -10.51 26.80 38.83
N ALA A 608 -11.49 27.50 39.40
CA ALA A 608 -11.29 28.75 40.13
C ALA A 608 -10.41 28.58 41.38
N GLN A 609 -10.55 27.45 42.06
CA GLN A 609 -9.69 27.11 43.24
C GLN A 609 -8.20 27.09 42.90
N TYR A 610 -7.83 26.57 41.70
CA TYR A 610 -6.42 26.56 41.26
C TYR A 610 -5.82 27.95 41.05
N TYR A 611 -6.64 28.99 40.84
CA TYR A 611 -6.17 30.36 40.64
C TYR A 611 -6.21 31.19 41.91
N THR A 612 -7.02 30.81 42.93
CA THR A 612 -7.15 31.54 44.20
C THR A 612 -6.17 31.08 45.25
N ASP A 613 -5.73 29.82 45.28
CA ASP A 613 -4.77 29.28 46.26
C ASP A 613 -3.30 29.73 46.03
N LYS A 614 -3.00 30.51 45.00
CA LYS A 614 -1.65 31.08 44.74
C LYS A 614 -1.45 32.51 45.28
N THR A 615 -2.40 33.04 46.02
CA THR A 615 -2.31 34.38 46.62
C THR A 615 -2.40 34.37 48.17
N ALA A 616 -2.10 33.23 48.83
CA ALA A 616 -1.93 33.16 50.27
C ALA A 616 -0.46 32.92 50.66
#